data_5fe81458bff1aecfab799953f657b990
#
_entry.id   5fe81458bff1aecfab799953f657b990
#
_cell.length_a   1.000
_cell.length_b   1.000
_cell.length_c   1.000
_cell.angle_alpha   90.00
_cell.angle_beta   90.00
_cell.angle_gamma   90.00
#
_symmetry.space_group_name_H-M   'P 1'
#
loop_
_entity.id
_entity.type
_entity.pdbx_description
1 polymer ?
#
loop_
_entity_poly.entity_id
_entity_poly.type
_entity_poly.pdbx_seq_one_letter_code
_entity_poly.pdbx_strand_id
1 'polypeptide(L)'
;MSNAIADFWKWWADAGAVFAAAFDLKAAPTDEMVTELNSYVENIAEGLAWEFGPGVHARHGLSLTSLGDPELRLVAEGWRMSAPRAVANDNNRNNGEGADADGGAGPAPTWDYFTARQAHPGELTLTLAIGGVDIDYARLRVELAPDSARERIGVLLWHPSFADIDEALQRQVAFLALDAAIGEDGVERWLGAIETTTAEPAAAVALGALRDAVAVMAQASTGERYAV
;
A
#
# COMPACT_ATOMS: atom_id res chain seq x y z
N MET A 1 22.42 -7.08 7.23
CA MET A 1 21.23 -7.11 6.37
C MET A 1 20.86 -8.53 5.91
N SER A 2 21.72 -9.31 5.26
CA SER A 2 21.34 -10.64 4.75
C SER A 2 20.80 -11.60 5.81
N ASN A 3 21.29 -11.54 7.04
CA ASN A 3 20.86 -12.44 8.13
C ASN A 3 19.46 -12.06 8.66
N ALA A 4 19.18 -10.77 8.89
CA ALA A 4 17.90 -10.33 9.45
C ALA A 4 16.71 -10.62 8.51
N ILE A 5 16.90 -10.43 7.20
CA ILE A 5 15.90 -10.80 6.19
C ILE A 5 15.63 -12.32 6.20
N ALA A 6 16.69 -13.13 6.29
CA ALA A 6 16.56 -14.59 6.35
C ALA A 6 15.87 -15.05 7.64
N ASP A 7 16.19 -14.41 8.77
CA ASP A 7 15.57 -14.68 10.06
C ASP A 7 14.09 -14.29 10.06
N PHE A 8 13.73 -13.14 9.43
CA PHE A 8 12.34 -12.76 9.21
C PHE A 8 11.58 -13.85 8.44
N TRP A 9 12.07 -14.31 7.30
CA TRP A 9 11.36 -15.30 6.48
C TRP A 9 11.25 -16.66 7.14
N LYS A 10 12.25 -17.04 7.95
CA LYS A 10 12.19 -18.26 8.75
C LYS A 10 11.10 -18.19 9.81
N TRP A 11 11.00 -17.07 10.52
CA TRP A 11 9.94 -16.82 11.49
C TRP A 11 8.56 -16.73 10.81
N TRP A 12 8.48 -15.98 9.70
CA TRP A 12 7.23 -15.76 8.97
C TRP A 12 6.60 -17.03 8.43
N ALA A 13 7.39 -18.09 8.19
CA ALA A 13 6.88 -19.38 7.73
C ALA A 13 5.79 -19.95 8.66
N ASP A 14 5.92 -19.74 9.97
CA ASP A 14 4.94 -20.15 10.97
C ASP A 14 3.99 -18.99 11.33
N ALA A 15 4.53 -17.81 11.61
CA ALA A 15 3.77 -16.63 12.02
C ALA A 15 2.75 -16.20 10.97
N GLY A 16 3.09 -16.23 9.68
CA GLY A 16 2.18 -15.88 8.59
C GLY A 16 0.90 -16.70 8.58
N ALA A 17 0.95 -17.96 8.97
CA ALA A 17 -0.24 -18.79 9.09
C ALA A 17 -1.13 -18.37 10.27
N VAL A 18 -0.53 -17.94 11.37
CA VAL A 18 -1.24 -17.46 12.57
C VAL A 18 -1.94 -16.13 12.27
N PHE A 19 -1.25 -15.18 11.61
CA PHE A 19 -1.86 -13.93 11.16
C PHE A 19 -3.02 -14.17 10.20
N ALA A 20 -2.84 -15.03 9.20
CA ALA A 20 -3.89 -15.36 8.24
C ALA A 20 -5.13 -15.94 8.93
N ALA A 21 -4.94 -16.85 9.89
CA ALA A 21 -6.05 -17.44 10.64
C ALA A 21 -6.81 -16.38 11.45
N ALA A 22 -6.12 -15.41 12.07
CA ALA A 22 -6.76 -14.30 12.77
C ALA A 22 -7.62 -13.46 11.82
N PHE A 23 -7.09 -13.07 10.66
CA PHE A 23 -7.82 -12.27 9.67
C PHE A 23 -9.00 -13.03 9.04
N ASP A 24 -8.86 -14.32 8.76
CA ASP A 24 -9.96 -15.16 8.27
C ASP A 24 -11.12 -15.21 9.28
N LEU A 25 -10.84 -15.10 10.58
CA LEU A 25 -11.82 -14.96 11.65
C LEU A 25 -12.28 -13.52 11.90
N LYS A 26 -11.79 -12.54 11.12
CA LYS A 26 -12.00 -11.10 11.29
C LYS A 26 -11.58 -10.61 12.68
N ALA A 27 -10.57 -11.25 13.27
CA ALA A 27 -9.96 -10.85 14.53
C ALA A 27 -8.75 -9.94 14.28
N ALA A 28 -8.54 -8.97 15.16
CA ALA A 28 -7.29 -8.21 15.16
C ALA A 28 -6.13 -9.10 15.65
N PRO A 29 -4.91 -8.91 15.13
CA PRO A 29 -3.72 -9.51 15.72
C PRO A 29 -3.58 -9.11 17.20
N THR A 30 -3.03 -10.01 18.01
CA THR A 30 -2.76 -9.70 19.42
C THR A 30 -1.56 -8.74 19.55
N ASP A 31 -1.47 -8.04 20.69
CA ASP A 31 -0.35 -7.14 20.97
C ASP A 31 1.01 -7.88 20.94
N GLU A 32 1.04 -9.15 21.32
CA GLU A 32 2.23 -10.00 21.26
C GLU A 32 2.65 -10.23 19.79
N MET A 33 1.71 -10.59 18.92
CA MET A 33 1.98 -10.77 17.48
C MET A 33 2.49 -9.49 16.83
N VAL A 34 1.88 -8.35 17.16
CA VAL A 34 2.29 -7.03 16.66
C VAL A 34 3.68 -6.66 17.15
N THR A 35 3.98 -6.89 18.44
CA THR A 35 5.30 -6.63 19.04
C THR A 35 6.39 -7.47 18.41
N GLU A 36 6.10 -8.75 18.16
CA GLU A 36 7.05 -9.65 17.53
C GLU A 36 7.35 -9.25 16.08
N LEU A 37 6.31 -8.94 15.28
CA LEU A 37 6.47 -8.45 13.91
C LEU A 37 7.28 -7.14 13.87
N ASN A 38 6.98 -6.18 14.76
CA ASN A 38 7.76 -4.95 14.91
C ASN A 38 9.25 -5.24 15.11
N SER A 39 9.56 -6.16 16.03
CA SER A 39 10.96 -6.52 16.33
C SER A 39 11.68 -7.10 15.10
N TYR A 40 11.03 -7.98 14.34
CA TYR A 40 11.63 -8.53 13.12
C TYR A 40 11.82 -7.47 12.03
N VAL A 41 10.88 -6.55 11.86
CA VAL A 41 10.98 -5.47 10.86
C VAL A 41 12.07 -4.47 11.25
N GLU A 42 12.14 -4.03 12.52
CA GLU A 42 13.21 -3.16 13.02
C GLU A 42 14.61 -3.79 12.86
N ASN A 43 14.73 -5.10 13.06
CA ASN A 43 15.99 -5.82 12.85
C ASN A 43 16.42 -5.85 11.37
N ILE A 44 15.51 -5.76 10.42
CA ILE A 44 15.84 -5.63 8.99
C ILE A 44 16.45 -4.25 8.73
N ALA A 45 15.75 -3.18 9.11
CA ALA A 45 16.26 -1.81 9.11
C ALA A 45 15.37 -0.91 9.98
N GLU A 46 16.00 -0.06 10.79
CA GLU A 46 15.32 1.02 11.51
C GLU A 46 14.64 1.97 10.53
N GLY A 47 13.41 2.35 10.80
CA GLY A 47 12.61 3.25 9.96
C GLY A 47 11.71 2.55 8.94
N LEU A 48 11.85 1.24 8.71
CA LEU A 48 10.84 0.49 7.97
C LEU A 48 9.54 0.42 8.78
N ALA A 49 8.43 0.61 8.08
CA ALA A 49 7.10 0.34 8.62
C ALA A 49 6.45 -0.84 7.89
N TRP A 50 5.38 -1.37 8.45
CA TRP A 50 4.63 -2.45 7.83
C TRP A 50 3.13 -2.21 7.94
N GLU A 51 2.40 -2.85 7.05
CA GLU A 51 0.94 -2.77 7.00
C GLU A 51 0.36 -4.07 6.46
N PHE A 52 -0.78 -4.48 6.99
CA PHE A 52 -1.59 -5.53 6.40
C PHE A 52 -2.69 -4.95 5.53
N GLY A 53 -2.98 -5.64 4.44
CA GLY A 53 -4.06 -5.30 3.53
C GLY A 53 -4.56 -6.52 2.76
N PRO A 54 -5.49 -6.33 1.83
CA PRO A 54 -5.87 -7.38 0.89
C PRO A 54 -4.71 -7.68 -0.06
N GLY A 55 -4.56 -8.93 -0.45
CA GLY A 55 -3.67 -9.31 -1.54
C GLY A 55 -4.26 -8.96 -2.90
N VAL A 56 -3.43 -9.01 -3.94
CA VAL A 56 -3.84 -8.87 -5.35
C VAL A 56 -4.10 -10.26 -5.96
N HIS A 57 -3.20 -11.21 -5.67
CA HIS A 57 -3.29 -12.60 -6.13
C HIS A 57 -3.49 -13.58 -4.96
N ALA A 58 -3.22 -13.12 -3.75
CA ALA A 58 -3.40 -13.85 -2.50
C ALA A 58 -4.59 -13.31 -1.70
N ARG A 59 -4.97 -13.99 -0.62
CA ARG A 59 -6.03 -13.51 0.28
C ARG A 59 -5.62 -12.28 1.09
N HIS A 60 -4.37 -12.25 1.52
CA HIS A 60 -3.81 -11.22 2.39
C HIS A 60 -2.57 -10.61 1.75
N GLY A 61 -2.26 -9.39 2.08
CA GLY A 61 -1.04 -8.69 1.72
C GLY A 61 -0.28 -8.23 2.95
N LEU A 62 1.04 -8.36 2.91
CA LEU A 62 1.96 -7.72 3.84
C LEU A 62 2.83 -6.75 3.07
N SER A 63 2.76 -5.47 3.41
CA SER A 63 3.61 -4.42 2.86
C SER A 63 4.70 -4.07 3.85
N LEU A 64 5.97 -4.00 3.42
CA LEU A 64 7.02 -3.27 4.09
C LEU A 64 7.21 -1.94 3.37
N THR A 65 6.94 -0.84 4.03
CA THR A 65 7.03 0.50 3.45
C THR A 65 8.25 1.25 3.98
N SER A 66 8.90 1.96 3.07
CA SER A 66 10.03 2.84 3.36
C SER A 66 9.61 4.24 3.83
N LEU A 67 8.30 4.55 3.83
CA LEU A 67 7.76 5.87 4.11
C LEU A 67 8.38 6.99 3.23
N GLY A 68 8.74 6.63 1.99
CA GLY A 68 9.37 7.55 1.03
C GLY A 68 10.89 7.65 1.12
N ASP A 69 11.57 6.91 2.01
CA ASP A 69 13.03 6.85 2.08
C ASP A 69 13.58 5.92 0.98
N PRO A 70 14.41 6.44 0.03
CA PRO A 70 14.90 5.63 -1.08
C PRO A 70 15.92 4.56 -0.67
N GLU A 71 16.65 4.74 0.44
CA GLU A 71 17.60 3.73 0.93
C GLU A 71 16.84 2.56 1.59
N LEU A 72 15.82 2.86 2.36
CA LEU A 72 14.94 1.85 2.95
C LEU A 72 14.11 1.12 1.87
N ARG A 73 13.78 1.79 0.76
CA ARG A 73 13.12 1.14 -0.38
C ARG A 73 13.95 -0.02 -0.94
N LEU A 74 15.26 0.17 -1.10
CA LEU A 74 16.16 -0.90 -1.56
C LEU A 74 16.21 -2.07 -0.58
N VAL A 75 16.11 -1.81 0.72
CA VAL A 75 16.04 -2.84 1.75
C VAL A 75 14.72 -3.62 1.65
N ALA A 76 13.59 -2.93 1.52
CA ALA A 76 12.27 -3.55 1.34
C ALA A 76 12.21 -4.40 0.06
N GLU A 77 12.82 -3.93 -1.04
CA GLU A 77 12.98 -4.70 -2.27
C GLU A 77 13.78 -6.00 -2.04
N GLY A 78 14.91 -5.92 -1.34
CA GLY A 78 15.72 -7.08 -0.97
C GLY A 78 14.94 -8.09 -0.11
N TRP A 79 14.14 -7.60 0.83
CA TRP A 79 13.24 -8.40 1.63
C TRP A 79 12.21 -9.13 0.76
N ARG A 80 11.49 -8.40 -0.12
CA ARG A 80 10.48 -8.98 -1.01
C ARG A 80 11.08 -10.02 -1.97
N MET A 81 12.26 -9.73 -2.55
CA MET A 81 12.95 -10.66 -3.45
C MET A 81 13.38 -11.96 -2.77
N SER A 82 13.58 -11.92 -1.45
CA SER A 82 13.94 -13.08 -0.62
C SER A 82 12.71 -13.85 -0.11
N ALA A 83 11.49 -13.39 -0.43
CA ALA A 83 10.27 -14.07 -0.03
C ALA A 83 10.26 -15.51 -0.58
N PRO A 84 9.80 -16.50 0.21
CA PRO A 84 9.60 -17.85 -0.29
C PRO A 84 8.68 -17.79 -1.50
N ARG A 85 9.12 -18.34 -2.62
CA ARG A 85 8.23 -18.49 -3.76
C ARG A 85 7.08 -19.39 -3.31
N ALA A 86 5.84 -18.95 -3.48
CA ALA A 86 4.71 -19.84 -3.40
C ALA A 86 5.05 -21.03 -4.27
N VAL A 87 5.08 -22.24 -3.69
CA VAL A 87 5.32 -23.47 -4.44
C VAL A 87 4.09 -23.64 -5.33
N ALA A 88 4.12 -22.98 -6.48
CA ALA A 88 3.29 -23.41 -7.58
C ALA A 88 3.71 -24.86 -7.80
N ASN A 89 2.74 -25.79 -7.69
CA ASN A 89 2.98 -27.21 -7.93
C ASN A 89 3.61 -27.39 -9.33
N ASP A 90 4.94 -27.32 -9.40
CA ASP A 90 5.75 -27.66 -10.58
C ASP A 90 5.73 -29.16 -10.90
N ASN A 91 4.88 -29.92 -10.23
CA ASN A 91 4.76 -31.37 -10.47
C ASN A 91 4.05 -31.73 -11.78
N ASN A 92 3.73 -30.77 -12.67
CA ASN A 92 3.07 -31.09 -13.95
C ASN A 92 3.80 -30.57 -15.20
N ARG A 93 5.12 -30.46 -15.20
CA ARG A 93 5.88 -30.12 -16.43
C ARG A 93 6.70 -31.24 -17.02
N ASN A 94 6.68 -32.47 -16.46
CA ASN A 94 7.49 -33.56 -16.95
C ASN A 94 6.71 -34.86 -17.24
N ASN A 95 5.49 -34.80 -17.77
CA ASN A 95 4.95 -35.98 -18.50
C ASN A 95 3.98 -35.44 -19.56
N GLY A 96 4.46 -35.39 -20.79
CA GLY A 96 3.60 -35.32 -21.97
C GLY A 96 2.73 -36.56 -22.02
N GLU A 97 1.44 -36.31 -22.12
CA GLU A 97 0.35 -37.12 -22.62
C GLU A 97 -0.87 -37.02 -21.69
N GLY A 98 -1.98 -36.57 -22.24
CA GLY A 98 -3.30 -36.60 -21.61
C GLY A 98 -3.81 -35.25 -21.16
N ALA A 99 -4.35 -34.44 -22.09
CA ALA A 99 -5.12 -33.24 -21.76
C ALA A 99 -6.50 -33.67 -21.23
N ASP A 100 -6.66 -33.76 -19.92
CA ASP A 100 -7.97 -33.67 -19.29
C ASP A 100 -8.17 -32.26 -18.78
N ALA A 101 -9.18 -31.60 -19.36
CA ALA A 101 -9.54 -30.20 -19.15
C ALA A 101 -10.32 -30.05 -17.84
N ASP A 102 -9.68 -30.31 -16.71
CA ASP A 102 -10.15 -29.90 -15.40
C ASP A 102 -8.94 -29.33 -14.63
N GLY A 103 -8.51 -28.14 -15.10
CA GLY A 103 -7.44 -27.37 -14.51
C GLY A 103 -7.88 -26.78 -13.17
N GLY A 104 -7.97 -27.62 -12.15
CA GLY A 104 -8.12 -27.17 -10.79
C GLY A 104 -6.93 -26.29 -10.43
N ALA A 105 -7.13 -24.96 -10.44
CA ALA A 105 -6.15 -24.04 -9.89
C ALA A 105 -5.87 -24.48 -8.45
N GLY A 106 -4.59 -24.75 -8.13
CA GLY A 106 -4.19 -25.01 -6.75
C GLY A 106 -4.69 -23.91 -5.82
N PRO A 107 -4.75 -24.16 -4.50
CA PRO A 107 -5.23 -23.16 -3.57
C PRO A 107 -4.42 -21.87 -3.78
N ALA A 108 -5.15 -20.73 -3.86
CA ALA A 108 -4.53 -19.42 -4.01
C ALA A 108 -3.49 -19.21 -2.88
N PRO A 109 -2.37 -18.52 -3.17
CA PRO A 109 -1.38 -18.23 -2.15
C PRO A 109 -2.04 -17.47 -0.99
N THR A 110 -1.53 -17.66 0.22
CA THR A 110 -2.11 -17.02 1.41
C THR A 110 -1.70 -15.55 1.49
N TRP A 111 -0.48 -15.22 1.06
CA TRP A 111 0.13 -13.90 1.18
C TRP A 111 0.73 -13.39 -0.12
N ASP A 112 0.47 -12.11 -0.41
CA ASP A 112 1.27 -11.28 -1.31
C ASP A 112 2.20 -10.39 -0.48
N TYR A 113 3.36 -10.03 -1.04
CA TYR A 113 4.36 -9.20 -0.38
C TYR A 113 4.67 -7.97 -1.23
N PHE A 114 4.56 -6.80 -0.60
CA PHE A 114 4.73 -5.50 -1.24
C PHE A 114 5.83 -4.69 -0.57
N THR A 115 6.49 -3.82 -1.33
CA THR A 115 7.55 -2.91 -0.85
C THR A 115 7.04 -1.48 -0.64
N ALA A 116 5.74 -1.30 -0.80
CA ALA A 116 5.04 -0.04 -0.69
C ALA A 116 3.63 -0.27 -0.18
N ARG A 117 3.05 0.72 0.47
CA ARG A 117 1.63 0.73 0.85
C ARG A 117 0.77 0.67 -0.39
N GLN A 118 -0.17 -0.26 -0.41
CA GLN A 118 -1.08 -0.45 -1.55
C GLN A 118 -2.27 0.49 -1.46
N ALA A 119 -2.78 0.92 -2.64
CA ALA A 119 -4.05 1.65 -2.68
C ALA A 119 -5.19 0.77 -2.13
N HIS A 120 -6.11 1.39 -1.39
CA HIS A 120 -7.31 0.70 -0.93
C HIS A 120 -8.17 0.27 -2.14
N PRO A 121 -8.59 -0.98 -2.26
CA PRO A 121 -9.24 -1.48 -3.48
C PRO A 121 -10.68 -1.01 -3.68
N GLY A 122 -11.31 -0.51 -2.63
CA GLY A 122 -12.72 -0.08 -2.64
C GLY A 122 -12.91 1.43 -2.48
N GLU A 123 -14.11 1.81 -2.08
CA GLU A 123 -14.44 3.18 -1.70
C GLU A 123 -13.62 3.60 -0.47
N LEU A 124 -13.24 4.87 -0.44
CA LEU A 124 -12.46 5.45 0.65
C LEU A 124 -13.40 5.89 1.79
N THR A 125 -13.99 4.93 2.48
CA THR A 125 -14.91 5.11 3.61
C THR A 125 -14.24 4.75 4.94
N LEU A 126 -12.92 4.84 5.00
CA LEU A 126 -12.12 4.53 6.19
C LEU A 126 -12.20 5.66 7.20
N THR A 127 -12.04 5.32 8.47
CA THR A 127 -11.83 6.29 9.55
C THR A 127 -10.45 6.07 10.14
N LEU A 128 -9.63 7.12 10.17
CA LEU A 128 -8.31 7.13 10.79
C LEU A 128 -8.39 7.82 12.15
N ALA A 129 -8.12 7.08 13.21
CA ALA A 129 -7.96 7.65 14.55
C ALA A 129 -6.51 8.13 14.72
N ILE A 130 -6.29 9.44 14.81
CA ILE A 130 -4.96 10.04 14.89
C ILE A 130 -4.98 11.30 15.75
N GLY A 131 -4.02 11.46 16.67
CA GLY A 131 -3.92 12.63 17.52
C GLY A 131 -5.15 12.89 18.39
N GLY A 132 -5.94 11.86 18.71
CA GLY A 132 -7.18 11.98 19.46
C GLY A 132 -8.37 12.47 18.64
N VAL A 133 -8.25 12.52 17.32
CA VAL A 133 -9.30 12.95 16.38
C VAL A 133 -9.58 11.84 15.39
N ASP A 134 -10.85 11.64 15.06
CA ASP A 134 -11.27 10.72 14.00
C ASP A 134 -11.38 11.47 12.67
N ILE A 135 -10.61 11.01 11.68
CA ILE A 135 -10.62 11.53 10.32
C ILE A 135 -11.42 10.56 9.44
N ASP A 136 -12.60 10.95 9.07
CA ASP A 136 -13.45 10.21 8.12
C ASP A 136 -13.02 10.52 6.67
N TYR A 137 -12.48 9.54 5.98
CA TYR A 137 -12.00 9.71 4.60
C TYR A 137 -13.11 10.05 3.60
N ALA A 138 -14.36 9.70 3.88
CA ALA A 138 -15.50 10.10 3.06
C ALA A 138 -15.71 11.64 3.08
N ARG A 139 -15.21 12.32 4.09
CA ARG A 139 -15.28 13.78 4.25
C ARG A 139 -14.03 14.51 3.73
N LEU A 140 -12.97 13.79 3.38
CA LEU A 140 -11.79 14.41 2.77
C LEU A 140 -12.16 14.97 1.40
N ARG A 141 -11.62 16.16 1.13
CA ARG A 141 -11.77 16.87 -0.14
C ARG A 141 -10.40 17.26 -0.67
N VAL A 142 -10.26 17.19 -1.98
CA VAL A 142 -9.03 17.56 -2.66
C VAL A 142 -9.33 18.54 -3.81
N GLU A 143 -8.53 19.60 -3.89
CA GLU A 143 -8.43 20.38 -5.12
C GLU A 143 -7.20 19.88 -5.89
N LEU A 144 -7.39 19.57 -7.17
CA LEU A 144 -6.38 18.95 -8.03
C LEU A 144 -5.88 19.97 -9.06
N ALA A 145 -4.57 20.11 -9.16
CA ALA A 145 -3.89 20.99 -10.12
C ALA A 145 -2.97 20.15 -11.05
N PRO A 146 -3.50 19.59 -12.16
CA PRO A 146 -2.70 18.82 -13.11
C PRO A 146 -1.65 19.68 -13.82
N ASP A 147 -0.38 19.24 -13.80
CA ASP A 147 0.74 19.78 -14.59
C ASP A 147 1.19 18.71 -15.59
N SER A 148 0.63 18.76 -16.79
CA SER A 148 0.92 17.79 -17.85
C SER A 148 2.37 17.87 -18.34
N ALA A 149 3.02 19.04 -18.25
CA ALA A 149 4.40 19.20 -18.67
C ALA A 149 5.38 18.48 -17.74
N ARG A 150 5.02 18.35 -16.46
CA ARG A 150 5.82 17.61 -15.46
C ARG A 150 5.29 16.22 -15.17
N GLU A 151 4.17 15.83 -15.77
CA GLU A 151 3.45 14.61 -15.44
C GLU A 151 3.18 14.48 -13.93
N ARG A 152 2.70 15.57 -13.30
CA ARG A 152 2.43 15.64 -11.86
C ARG A 152 1.08 16.31 -11.61
N ILE A 153 0.47 15.96 -10.49
CA ILE A 153 -0.76 16.56 -9.99
C ILE A 153 -0.47 17.21 -8.64
N GLY A 154 -0.61 18.53 -8.56
CA GLY A 154 -0.63 19.23 -7.27
C GLY A 154 -1.92 18.90 -6.53
N VAL A 155 -1.84 18.72 -5.23
CA VAL A 155 -2.98 18.37 -4.37
C VAL A 155 -3.05 19.34 -3.19
N LEU A 156 -4.19 20.01 -3.03
CA LEU A 156 -4.55 20.74 -1.83
C LEU A 156 -5.66 19.97 -1.11
N LEU A 157 -5.34 19.45 0.08
CA LEU A 157 -6.21 18.55 0.84
C LEU A 157 -6.86 19.28 2.01
N TRP A 158 -8.13 19.01 2.20
CA TRP A 158 -8.94 19.58 3.27
C TRP A 158 -9.78 18.50 3.97
N HIS A 159 -9.93 18.66 5.29
CA HIS A 159 -10.91 17.96 6.10
C HIS A 159 -11.48 18.91 7.15
N PRO A 160 -12.76 18.78 7.56
CA PRO A 160 -13.36 19.67 8.58
C PRO A 160 -12.56 19.76 9.88
N SER A 161 -11.97 18.65 10.33
CA SER A 161 -11.16 18.60 11.56
C SER A 161 -9.75 19.17 11.41
N PHE A 162 -9.34 19.65 10.25
CA PHE A 162 -8.00 20.23 10.07
C PHE A 162 -7.84 21.55 10.83
N ALA A 163 -8.94 22.24 11.12
CA ALA A 163 -8.90 23.42 11.98
C ALA A 163 -8.56 23.11 13.45
N ASP A 164 -8.74 21.86 13.88
CA ASP A 164 -8.60 21.42 15.26
C ASP A 164 -7.26 20.68 15.53
N ILE A 165 -6.43 20.47 14.50
CA ILE A 165 -5.15 19.77 14.59
C ILE A 165 -4.02 20.61 13.99
N ASP A 166 -2.80 20.36 14.45
CA ASP A 166 -1.63 21.09 13.95
C ASP A 166 -1.24 20.66 12.51
N GLU A 167 -0.42 21.50 11.88
CA GLU A 167 0.00 21.30 10.49
C GLU A 167 0.80 20.01 10.28
N ALA A 168 1.56 19.55 11.27
CA ALA A 168 2.33 18.30 11.16
C ALA A 168 1.38 17.10 11.09
N LEU A 169 0.33 17.11 11.92
CA LEU A 169 -0.70 16.09 11.93
C LEU A 169 -1.57 16.13 10.65
N GLN A 170 -1.92 17.35 10.16
CA GLN A 170 -2.60 17.49 8.87
C GLN A 170 -1.79 16.86 7.73
N ARG A 171 -0.48 17.11 7.67
CA ARG A 171 0.40 16.48 6.67
C ARG A 171 0.45 14.97 6.80
N GLN A 172 0.53 14.45 8.02
CA GLN A 172 0.51 13.00 8.24
C GLN A 172 -0.81 12.38 7.75
N VAL A 173 -1.95 13.00 8.05
CA VAL A 173 -3.26 12.58 7.52
C VAL A 173 -3.27 12.63 5.99
N ALA A 174 -2.73 13.71 5.39
CA ALA A 174 -2.69 13.87 3.94
C ALA A 174 -1.94 12.70 3.28
N PHE A 175 -0.73 12.37 3.74
CA PHE A 175 0.04 11.25 3.17
C PHE A 175 -0.68 9.92 3.32
N LEU A 176 -1.21 9.61 4.50
CA LEU A 176 -1.96 8.36 4.72
C LEU A 176 -3.21 8.26 3.84
N ALA A 177 -3.93 9.37 3.65
CA ALA A 177 -5.11 9.42 2.80
C ALA A 177 -4.77 9.28 1.31
N LEU A 178 -3.70 9.92 0.85
CA LEU A 178 -3.23 9.83 -0.53
C LEU A 178 -2.68 8.43 -0.84
N ASP A 179 -1.95 7.82 0.08
CA ASP A 179 -1.52 6.42 -0.03
C ASP A 179 -2.73 5.47 -0.11
N ALA A 180 -3.75 5.69 0.72
CA ALA A 180 -4.98 4.91 0.63
C ALA A 180 -5.72 5.11 -0.70
N ALA A 181 -5.61 6.30 -1.30
CA ALA A 181 -6.25 6.60 -2.58
C ALA A 181 -5.53 5.94 -3.77
N ILE A 182 -4.21 6.07 -3.88
CA ILE A 182 -3.45 5.69 -5.08
C ILE A 182 -2.21 4.84 -4.80
N GLY A 183 -1.96 4.45 -3.55
CA GLY A 183 -0.76 3.74 -3.12
C GLY A 183 0.46 4.65 -2.99
N GLU A 184 1.43 4.23 -2.18
CA GLU A 184 2.68 4.98 -1.96
C GLU A 184 3.44 5.20 -3.30
N ASP A 185 3.55 4.17 -4.14
CA ASP A 185 4.18 4.28 -5.47
C ASP A 185 3.42 5.27 -6.38
N GLY A 186 2.09 5.31 -6.25
CA GLY A 186 1.24 6.27 -6.97
C GLY A 186 1.48 7.70 -6.51
N VAL A 187 1.59 7.92 -5.20
CA VAL A 187 1.91 9.22 -4.61
C VAL A 187 3.29 9.69 -5.10
N GLU A 188 4.30 8.84 -5.00
CA GLU A 188 5.66 9.16 -5.45
C GLU A 188 5.71 9.47 -6.96
N ARG A 189 5.02 8.68 -7.78
CA ARG A 189 5.08 8.81 -9.24
C ARG A 189 4.25 9.96 -9.79
N TRP A 190 3.06 10.23 -9.25
CA TRP A 190 2.09 11.10 -9.90
C TRP A 190 1.83 12.41 -9.18
N LEU A 191 2.17 12.53 -7.88
CA LEU A 191 1.91 13.77 -7.17
C LEU A 191 3.12 14.72 -7.20
N GLY A 192 2.82 16.01 -7.26
CA GLY A 192 3.76 17.11 -7.14
C GLY A 192 3.70 17.72 -5.74
N ALA A 193 3.31 19.01 -5.66
CA ALA A 193 3.10 19.66 -4.37
C ALA A 193 1.90 19.02 -3.65
N ILE A 194 2.09 18.69 -2.37
CA ILE A 194 1.04 18.21 -1.47
C ILE A 194 0.92 19.23 -0.36
N GLU A 195 -0.22 19.87 -0.28
CA GLU A 195 -0.51 20.92 0.68
C GLU A 195 -1.81 20.61 1.43
N THR A 196 -1.96 21.16 2.62
CA THR A 196 -3.17 21.07 3.45
C THR A 196 -3.75 22.46 3.70
N THR A 197 -5.05 22.54 3.93
CA THR A 197 -5.73 23.79 4.27
C THR A 197 -6.83 23.55 5.30
N THR A 198 -7.11 24.57 6.12
CA THR A 198 -8.20 24.58 7.09
C THR A 198 -9.52 25.14 6.51
N ALA A 199 -9.48 25.72 5.30
CA ALA A 199 -10.67 26.19 4.60
C ALA A 199 -10.96 25.30 3.40
N GLU A 200 -12.21 24.89 3.22
CA GLU A 200 -12.62 24.04 2.09
C GLU A 200 -12.40 24.79 0.77
N PRO A 201 -11.58 24.26 -0.16
CA PRO A 201 -11.35 24.89 -1.45
C PRO A 201 -12.63 24.89 -2.31
N ALA A 202 -12.83 25.96 -3.07
CA ALA A 202 -14.06 26.13 -3.89
C ALA A 202 -14.20 25.08 -5.00
N ALA A 203 -13.07 24.56 -5.52
CA ALA A 203 -13.04 23.52 -6.56
C ALA A 203 -12.78 22.12 -6.00
N ALA A 204 -12.97 21.92 -4.68
CA ALA A 204 -12.71 20.67 -4.03
C ALA A 204 -13.68 19.56 -4.49
N VAL A 205 -13.10 18.37 -4.72
CA VAL A 205 -13.82 17.13 -5.06
C VAL A 205 -13.54 16.06 -3.99
N ALA A 206 -14.28 14.96 -4.02
CA ALA A 206 -14.01 13.83 -3.13
C ALA A 206 -12.61 13.24 -3.38
N LEU A 207 -11.95 12.73 -2.34
CA LEU A 207 -10.61 12.13 -2.43
C LEU A 207 -10.50 11.06 -3.53
N GLY A 208 -11.57 10.28 -3.75
CA GLY A 208 -11.60 9.25 -4.80
C GLY A 208 -11.40 9.76 -6.22
N ALA A 209 -11.72 11.05 -6.50
CA ALA A 209 -11.50 11.67 -7.81
C ALA A 209 -10.01 11.75 -8.19
N LEU A 210 -9.11 11.65 -7.22
CA LEU A 210 -7.66 11.57 -7.48
C LEU A 210 -7.30 10.34 -8.31
N ARG A 211 -7.98 9.22 -8.12
CA ARG A 211 -7.76 7.98 -8.92
C ARG A 211 -8.02 8.22 -10.40
N ASP A 212 -9.11 8.90 -10.70
CA ASP A 212 -9.49 9.22 -12.09
C ASP A 212 -8.49 10.20 -12.71
N ALA A 213 -8.07 11.22 -11.95
CA ALA A 213 -7.09 12.19 -12.42
C ALA A 213 -5.73 11.52 -12.72
N VAL A 214 -5.28 10.59 -11.85
CA VAL A 214 -4.06 9.81 -12.09
C VAL A 214 -4.21 8.90 -13.29
N ALA A 215 -5.36 8.25 -13.48
CA ALA A 215 -5.61 7.38 -14.63
C ALA A 215 -5.54 8.17 -15.95
N VAL A 216 -6.13 9.37 -15.99
CA VAL A 216 -6.06 10.27 -17.16
C VAL A 216 -4.61 10.69 -17.43
N MET A 217 -3.86 11.10 -16.41
CA MET A 217 -2.45 11.50 -16.54
C MET A 217 -1.59 10.34 -17.04
N ALA A 218 -1.77 9.13 -16.53
CA ALA A 218 -1.05 7.95 -16.93
C ALA A 218 -1.31 7.55 -18.39
N GLN A 219 -2.56 7.68 -18.84
CA GLN A 219 -2.93 7.43 -20.24
C GLN A 219 -2.28 8.45 -21.19
N ALA A 220 -2.28 9.73 -20.83
CA ALA A 220 -1.64 10.78 -21.61
C ALA A 220 -0.12 10.53 -21.72
N SER A 221 0.55 10.24 -20.61
CA SER A 221 1.98 9.92 -20.56
C SER A 221 2.36 8.70 -21.40
N THR A 222 1.49 7.71 -21.50
CA THR A 222 1.73 6.50 -22.31
C THR A 222 1.50 6.79 -23.79
N GLY A 223 0.49 7.59 -24.13
CA GLY A 223 0.15 7.96 -25.50
C GLY A 223 1.24 8.80 -26.18
N GLU A 224 1.85 9.73 -25.46
CA GLU A 224 2.93 10.56 -26.00
C GLU A 224 4.22 9.76 -26.33
N ARG A 225 4.48 8.65 -25.64
CA ARG A 225 5.66 7.79 -25.88
C ARG A 225 5.55 6.93 -27.13
N TYR A 226 4.35 6.75 -27.69
CA TYR A 226 4.11 5.94 -28.89
C TYR A 226 3.69 6.76 -30.11
N ALA A 227 3.71 8.10 -30.01
CA ALA A 227 3.33 9.02 -31.08
C ALA A 227 4.53 9.58 -31.89
N VAL A 228 5.67 8.84 -31.95
CA VAL A 228 6.87 9.20 -32.73
C VAL A 228 7.05 8.23 -33.88
#